data_708fd34e08c9f1991ef09a829006e4ac
#
_entry.id   708fd34e08c9f1991ef09a829006e4ac
#
_cell.length_a   1.000
_cell.length_b   1.000
_cell.length_c   1.000
_cell.angle_alpha   90.00
_cell.angle_beta   90.00
_cell.angle_gamma   90.00
#
_symmetry.space_group_name_H-M   'P 1'
#
loop_
_entity.id
_entity.type
_entity.pdbx_description
1 polymer ?
#
loop_
_entity_poly.entity_id
_entity_poly.type
_entity_poly.pdbx_seq_one_letter_code
_entity_poly.pdbx_strand_id
1 'polypeptide(L)'
;MESTIYVKPERIRQYVIDLFGYYHVSKADAAMIADNLIDAEIRGVTTHGLTRIPLYTEKLISGLCDAKAVPEIVKNYGATALIDAHDGLGQVAATKAMELAIEKAEQFGVGYVGLRNGSHYGTAGYYAMMAEKRGMIGFSMTNSGAFVAPFGGVEKLSLIHI
;
A
#
# COMPACT_ATOMS: atom_id res chain seq x y z
N MET A 1 24.87 19.01 8.48
CA MET A 1 23.81 18.38 9.31
C MET A 1 22.49 18.79 8.69
N GLU A 2 21.75 17.86 8.10
CA GLU A 2 20.41 18.15 7.64
C GLU A 2 19.52 18.44 8.86
N SER A 3 18.85 19.59 8.84
CA SER A 3 17.95 19.98 9.93
C SER A 3 16.68 19.12 9.86
N THR A 4 16.46 18.28 10.88
CA THR A 4 15.20 17.54 11.01
C THR A 4 14.08 18.51 11.37
N ILE A 5 13.02 18.51 10.58
CA ILE A 5 11.83 19.31 10.82
C ILE A 5 10.71 18.39 11.34
N TYR A 6 10.14 18.74 12.49
CA TYR A 6 9.00 18.02 13.06
C TYR A 6 7.70 18.71 12.65
N VAL A 7 6.79 17.94 12.06
CA VAL A 7 5.49 18.43 11.59
C VAL A 7 4.39 17.55 12.20
N LYS A 8 3.26 18.17 12.56
CA LYS A 8 2.09 17.41 13.06
C LYS A 8 1.54 16.50 11.96
N PRO A 9 1.24 15.22 12.26
CA PRO A 9 0.74 14.25 11.28
C PRO A 9 -0.48 14.74 10.51
N GLU A 10 -1.40 15.45 11.17
CA GLU A 10 -2.63 15.96 10.55
C GLU A 10 -2.34 16.97 9.44
N ARG A 11 -1.31 17.81 9.62
CA ARG A 11 -0.89 18.79 8.59
C ARG A 11 -0.29 18.10 7.39
N ILE A 12 0.53 17.06 7.62
CA ILE A 12 1.10 16.25 6.54
C ILE A 12 -0.01 15.50 5.82
N ARG A 13 -0.96 14.92 6.57
CA ARG A 13 -2.10 14.23 5.99
C ARG A 13 -2.87 15.13 5.03
N GLN A 14 -3.21 16.34 5.44
CA GLN A 14 -3.93 17.29 4.58
C GLN A 14 -3.10 17.66 3.35
N TYR A 15 -1.80 17.93 3.53
CA TYR A 15 -0.90 18.23 2.42
C TYR A 15 -0.86 17.10 1.38
N VAL A 16 -0.77 15.84 1.81
CA VAL A 16 -0.75 14.69 0.90
C VAL A 16 -2.09 14.56 0.17
N ILE A 17 -3.21 14.75 0.88
CA ILE A 17 -4.55 14.71 0.25
C ILE A 17 -4.66 15.79 -0.83
N ASP A 18 -4.25 17.01 -0.54
CA ASP A 18 -4.34 18.13 -1.48
C ASP A 18 -3.40 17.90 -2.69
N LEU A 19 -2.19 17.40 -2.44
CA LEU A 19 -1.22 17.10 -3.48
C LEU A 19 -1.74 16.03 -4.45
N PHE A 20 -2.23 14.89 -3.93
CA PHE A 20 -2.77 13.83 -4.79
C PHE A 20 -4.08 14.25 -5.46
N GLY A 21 -4.88 15.10 -4.82
CA GLY A 21 -6.04 15.75 -5.41
C GLY A 21 -5.68 16.61 -6.63
N TYR A 22 -4.54 17.32 -6.62
CA TYR A 22 -4.03 18.06 -7.77
C TYR A 22 -3.75 17.12 -8.97
N TYR A 23 -3.36 15.88 -8.73
CA TYR A 23 -3.18 14.83 -9.74
C TYR A 23 -4.47 14.04 -10.03
N HIS A 24 -5.63 14.57 -9.71
CA HIS A 24 -6.95 14.00 -9.98
C HIS A 24 -7.27 12.70 -9.22
N VAL A 25 -6.51 12.34 -8.19
CA VAL A 25 -6.85 11.24 -7.29
C VAL A 25 -8.06 11.66 -6.44
N SER A 26 -9.01 10.75 -6.22
CA SER A 26 -10.17 11.03 -5.36
C SER A 26 -9.73 11.36 -3.93
N LYS A 27 -10.50 12.20 -3.23
CA LYS A 27 -10.20 12.56 -1.84
C LYS A 27 -10.13 11.34 -0.91
N ALA A 28 -10.96 10.33 -1.15
CA ALA A 28 -10.96 9.09 -0.38
C ALA A 28 -9.66 8.28 -0.62
N ASP A 29 -9.28 8.12 -1.89
CA ASP A 29 -8.06 7.39 -2.25
C ASP A 29 -6.80 8.13 -1.79
N ALA A 30 -6.77 9.46 -1.93
CA ALA A 30 -5.67 10.30 -1.43
C ALA A 30 -5.54 10.20 0.09
N ALA A 31 -6.63 10.03 0.82
CA ALA A 31 -6.60 9.80 2.26
C ALA A 31 -5.98 8.44 2.60
N MET A 32 -6.29 7.37 1.86
CA MET A 32 -5.66 6.04 2.05
C MET A 32 -4.15 6.10 1.81
N ILE A 33 -3.72 6.84 0.78
CA ILE A 33 -2.30 7.05 0.49
C ILE A 33 -1.63 7.81 1.64
N ALA A 34 -2.25 8.89 2.10
CA ALA A 34 -1.72 9.70 3.20
C ALA A 34 -1.56 8.87 4.47
N ASP A 35 -2.56 8.07 4.83
CA ASP A 35 -2.55 7.24 6.02
C ASP A 35 -1.43 6.17 5.96
N ASN A 36 -1.22 5.54 4.81
CA ASN A 36 -0.14 4.58 4.59
C ASN A 36 1.25 5.24 4.71
N LEU A 37 1.46 6.41 4.10
CA LEU A 37 2.73 7.12 4.14
C LEU A 37 3.07 7.62 5.56
N ILE A 38 2.08 8.13 6.27
CA ILE A 38 2.24 8.62 7.65
C ILE A 38 2.50 7.46 8.61
N ASP A 39 1.81 6.34 8.46
CA ASP A 39 2.10 5.15 9.29
C ASP A 39 3.56 4.70 9.12
N ALA A 40 4.08 4.69 7.90
CA ALA A 40 5.48 4.39 7.64
C ALA A 40 6.44 5.37 8.34
N GLU A 41 6.17 6.68 8.30
CA GLU A 41 6.98 7.70 8.98
C GLU A 41 6.96 7.53 10.50
N ILE A 42 5.78 7.36 11.10
CA ILE A 42 5.61 7.19 12.55
C ILE A 42 6.35 5.94 13.05
N ARG A 43 6.41 4.89 12.22
CA ARG A 43 7.13 3.64 12.52
C ARG A 43 8.63 3.70 12.24
N GLY A 44 9.15 4.81 11.75
CA GLY A 44 10.57 4.95 11.39
C GLY A 44 10.95 4.25 10.09
N VAL A 45 9.98 3.82 9.26
CA VAL A 45 10.22 3.21 7.94
C VAL A 45 10.21 4.29 6.87
N THR A 46 11.06 5.29 7.02
CA THR A 46 11.09 6.51 6.18
C THR A 46 11.34 6.23 4.70
N THR A 47 11.98 5.10 4.38
CA THR A 47 12.17 4.64 2.99
C THR A 47 10.87 4.33 2.26
N HIS A 48 9.76 4.12 2.98
CA HIS A 48 8.42 3.83 2.45
C HIS A 48 7.39 4.88 2.88
N GLY A 49 7.84 5.95 3.54
CA GLY A 49 7.03 7.08 3.96
C GLY A 49 7.00 8.21 2.93
N LEU A 50 7.06 9.45 3.39
CA LEU A 50 6.91 10.67 2.57
C LEU A 50 7.97 10.79 1.45
N THR A 51 9.13 10.17 1.63
CA THR A 51 10.16 10.08 0.59
C THR A 51 9.68 9.40 -0.70
N ARG A 52 8.56 8.67 -0.66
CA ARG A 52 7.95 8.01 -1.84
C ARG A 52 6.99 8.90 -2.63
N ILE A 53 6.64 10.06 -2.13
CA ILE A 53 5.74 10.99 -2.83
C ILE A 53 6.22 11.28 -4.27
N PRO A 54 7.50 11.62 -4.51
CA PRO A 54 7.98 11.84 -5.87
C PRO A 54 7.77 10.65 -6.80
N LEU A 55 8.05 9.42 -6.33
CA LEU A 55 7.84 8.20 -7.11
C LEU A 55 6.38 8.04 -7.55
N TYR A 56 5.43 8.32 -6.67
CA TYR A 56 4.01 8.16 -7.00
C TYR A 56 3.51 9.27 -7.92
N THR A 57 3.92 10.51 -7.69
CA THR A 57 3.54 11.64 -8.55
C THR A 57 4.15 11.51 -9.94
N GLU A 58 5.40 11.06 -10.08
CA GLU A 58 6.03 10.77 -11.37
C GLU A 58 5.27 9.69 -12.16
N LYS A 59 4.81 8.63 -11.49
CA LYS A 59 4.00 7.60 -12.13
C LYS A 59 2.64 8.11 -12.61
N LEU A 60 2.01 9.01 -11.87
CA LEU A 60 0.77 9.67 -12.29
C LEU A 60 1.01 10.60 -13.48
N ILE A 61 2.07 11.41 -13.45
CA ILE A 61 2.44 12.35 -14.53
C ILE A 61 2.78 11.58 -15.82
N SER A 62 3.52 10.48 -15.71
CA SER A 62 3.92 9.68 -16.86
C SER A 62 2.84 8.75 -17.41
N GLY A 63 1.70 8.64 -16.74
CA GLY A 63 0.63 7.72 -17.12
C GLY A 63 0.93 6.24 -16.84
N LEU A 64 2.00 5.95 -16.08
CA LEU A 64 2.29 4.59 -15.59
C LEU A 64 1.36 4.16 -14.44
N CYS A 65 0.61 5.10 -13.88
CA CYS A 65 -0.40 4.85 -12.89
C CYS A 65 -1.63 5.70 -13.20
N ASP A 66 -2.81 5.08 -13.24
CA ASP A 66 -4.06 5.80 -13.46
C ASP A 66 -4.63 6.30 -12.13
N ALA A 67 -4.76 7.63 -12.00
CA ALA A 67 -5.34 8.30 -10.85
C ALA A 67 -6.82 7.96 -10.61
N LYS A 68 -7.53 7.51 -11.64
CA LYS A 68 -8.97 7.22 -11.63
C LYS A 68 -9.29 5.73 -11.68
N ALA A 69 -8.27 4.87 -11.69
CA ALA A 69 -8.46 3.43 -11.70
C ALA A 69 -9.28 2.98 -10.48
N VAL A 70 -10.28 2.17 -10.72
CA VAL A 70 -11.10 1.58 -9.67
C VAL A 70 -10.77 0.09 -9.60
N PRO A 71 -10.19 -0.39 -8.48
CA PRO A 71 -9.90 -1.81 -8.32
C PRO A 71 -11.17 -2.67 -8.44
N GLU A 72 -11.13 -3.70 -9.28
CA GLU A 72 -12.25 -4.57 -9.61
C GLU A 72 -12.02 -6.00 -9.13
N ILE A 73 -13.03 -6.64 -8.55
CA ILE A 73 -13.00 -8.05 -8.20
C ILE A 73 -13.26 -8.87 -9.46
N VAL A 74 -12.19 -9.43 -10.05
CA VAL A 74 -12.29 -10.20 -11.30
C VAL A 74 -12.53 -11.70 -11.08
N LYS A 75 -12.24 -12.19 -9.88
CA LYS A 75 -12.59 -13.55 -9.42
C LYS A 75 -13.01 -13.51 -7.96
N ASN A 76 -14.07 -14.24 -7.63
CA ASN A 76 -14.57 -14.33 -6.26
C ASN A 76 -15.10 -15.74 -6.01
N TYR A 77 -14.43 -16.50 -5.14
CA TYR A 77 -14.81 -17.89 -4.85
C TYR A 77 -14.55 -18.22 -3.37
N GLY A 78 -15.62 -18.38 -2.60
CA GLY A 78 -15.54 -18.70 -1.18
C GLY A 78 -14.56 -17.80 -0.42
N ALA A 79 -13.57 -18.38 0.24
CA ALA A 79 -12.54 -17.66 1.01
C ALA A 79 -11.51 -16.90 0.15
N THR A 80 -11.55 -17.06 -1.19
CA THR A 80 -10.54 -16.47 -2.08
C THR A 80 -11.12 -15.44 -3.04
N ALA A 81 -10.31 -14.46 -3.46
CA ALA A 81 -10.65 -13.53 -4.54
C ALA A 81 -9.39 -13.06 -5.28
N LEU A 82 -9.61 -12.48 -6.46
CA LEU A 82 -8.58 -11.77 -7.23
C LEU A 82 -9.12 -10.39 -7.59
N ILE A 83 -8.33 -9.38 -7.29
CA ILE A 83 -8.59 -7.99 -7.67
C ILE A 83 -7.65 -7.58 -8.80
N ASP A 84 -8.18 -6.88 -9.79
CA ASP A 84 -7.41 -6.15 -10.78
C ASP A 84 -7.37 -4.68 -10.40
N ALA A 85 -6.18 -4.13 -10.25
CA ALA A 85 -6.00 -2.72 -9.88
C ALA A 85 -6.05 -1.77 -11.09
N HIS A 86 -6.10 -2.30 -12.33
CA HIS A 86 -6.15 -1.51 -13.57
C HIS A 86 -5.06 -0.41 -13.63
N ASP A 87 -3.83 -0.77 -13.28
CA ASP A 87 -2.67 0.14 -13.16
C ASP A 87 -2.87 1.32 -12.19
N GLY A 88 -3.79 1.17 -11.25
CA GLY A 88 -4.07 2.15 -10.22
C GLY A 88 -3.01 2.22 -9.11
N LEU A 89 -3.22 3.14 -8.19
CA LEU A 89 -2.36 3.34 -7.02
C LEU A 89 -2.39 2.11 -6.11
N GLY A 90 -1.21 1.58 -5.81
CA GLY A 90 -1.07 0.33 -5.08
C GLY A 90 -1.66 0.39 -3.66
N GLN A 91 -1.56 1.54 -2.99
CA GLN A 91 -2.12 1.73 -1.65
C GLN A 91 -3.64 1.57 -1.64
N VAL A 92 -4.33 2.12 -2.64
CA VAL A 92 -5.78 2.03 -2.77
C VAL A 92 -6.21 0.59 -3.02
N ALA A 93 -5.58 -0.06 -3.99
CA ALA A 93 -5.90 -1.43 -4.38
C ALA A 93 -5.60 -2.44 -3.25
N ALA A 94 -4.46 -2.29 -2.56
CA ALA A 94 -4.08 -3.18 -1.46
C ALA A 94 -4.95 -2.97 -0.20
N THR A 95 -5.39 -1.74 0.08
CA THR A 95 -6.36 -1.48 1.16
C THR A 95 -7.66 -2.24 0.88
N LYS A 96 -8.23 -2.09 -0.32
CA LYS A 96 -9.44 -2.83 -0.72
C LYS A 96 -9.25 -4.34 -0.73
N ALA A 97 -8.07 -4.82 -1.13
CA ALA A 97 -7.77 -6.25 -1.10
C ALA A 97 -7.74 -6.80 0.34
N MET A 98 -7.15 -6.06 1.28
CA MET A 98 -7.12 -6.49 2.69
C MET A 98 -8.50 -6.38 3.34
N GLU A 99 -9.29 -5.34 3.06
CA GLU A 99 -10.67 -5.23 3.51
C GLU A 99 -11.50 -6.43 3.06
N LEU A 100 -11.42 -6.80 1.78
CA LEU A 100 -12.10 -7.98 1.25
C LEU A 100 -11.57 -9.28 1.88
N ALA A 101 -10.27 -9.39 2.16
CA ALA A 101 -9.71 -10.56 2.83
C ALA A 101 -10.24 -10.70 4.27
N ILE A 102 -10.37 -9.60 4.99
CA ILE A 102 -10.96 -9.55 6.33
C ILE A 102 -12.43 -9.99 6.29
N GLU A 103 -13.25 -9.43 5.40
CA GLU A 103 -14.65 -9.82 5.22
C GLU A 103 -14.80 -11.32 4.94
N LYS A 104 -13.95 -11.87 4.07
CA LYS A 104 -13.92 -13.31 3.79
C LYS A 104 -13.50 -14.12 5.01
N ALA A 105 -12.52 -13.67 5.77
CA ALA A 105 -12.07 -14.33 6.99
C ALA A 105 -13.18 -14.36 8.06
N GLU A 106 -13.97 -13.30 8.18
CA GLU A 106 -15.15 -13.28 9.06
C GLU A 106 -16.19 -14.33 8.66
N GLN A 107 -16.37 -14.56 7.36
CA GLN A 107 -17.36 -15.49 6.83
C GLN A 107 -16.87 -16.94 6.79
N PHE A 108 -15.61 -17.16 6.43
CA PHE A 108 -15.08 -18.49 6.10
C PHE A 108 -13.98 -18.97 7.08
N GLY A 109 -13.60 -18.16 8.07
CA GLY A 109 -12.48 -18.46 8.99
C GLY A 109 -11.09 -18.11 8.41
N VAL A 110 -10.99 -17.90 7.10
CA VAL A 110 -9.79 -17.47 6.40
C VAL A 110 -10.18 -16.64 5.17
N GLY A 111 -9.38 -15.63 4.81
CA GLY A 111 -9.53 -14.84 3.61
C GLY A 111 -8.19 -14.73 2.86
N TYR A 112 -8.19 -14.99 1.56
CA TYR A 112 -7.04 -14.82 0.70
C TYR A 112 -7.42 -14.02 -0.55
N VAL A 113 -6.81 -12.86 -0.73
CA VAL A 113 -7.07 -11.99 -1.89
C VAL A 113 -5.77 -11.71 -2.64
N GLY A 114 -5.72 -12.17 -3.87
CA GLY A 114 -4.67 -11.80 -4.81
C GLY A 114 -4.93 -10.42 -5.42
N LEU A 115 -3.86 -9.69 -5.73
CA LEU A 115 -3.91 -8.40 -6.41
C LEU A 115 -2.97 -8.44 -7.62
N ARG A 116 -3.45 -7.98 -8.77
CA ARG A 116 -2.64 -7.83 -9.99
C ARG A 116 -2.77 -6.42 -10.58
N ASN A 117 -1.85 -6.07 -11.48
CA ASN A 117 -1.81 -4.79 -12.19
C ASN A 117 -1.83 -3.61 -11.21
N GLY A 118 -1.20 -3.77 -10.03
CA GLY A 118 -1.05 -2.71 -9.04
C GLY A 118 0.34 -2.08 -9.09
N SER A 119 0.43 -0.83 -8.66
CA SER A 119 1.70 -0.13 -8.49
C SER A 119 2.31 -0.44 -7.11
N HIS A 120 3.44 0.20 -6.79
CA HIS A 120 4.04 0.13 -5.46
C HIS A 120 3.01 0.53 -4.38
N TYR A 121 2.92 -0.22 -3.27
CA TYR A 121 1.83 -0.09 -2.29
C TYR A 121 2.27 0.36 -0.88
N GLY A 122 3.50 0.82 -0.73
CA GLY A 122 4.04 1.24 0.57
C GLY A 122 4.56 0.06 1.39
N THR A 123 4.35 0.11 2.71
CA THR A 123 4.78 -0.93 3.64
C THR A 123 3.78 -2.08 3.71
N ALA A 124 4.25 -3.33 3.57
CA ALA A 124 3.40 -4.52 3.68
C ALA A 124 2.74 -4.64 5.07
N GLY A 125 3.47 -4.27 6.13
CA GLY A 125 2.98 -4.31 7.51
C GLY A 125 1.72 -3.48 7.75
N TYR A 126 1.53 -2.38 7.01
CA TYR A 126 0.33 -1.54 7.11
C TYR A 126 -0.95 -2.36 6.89
N TYR A 127 -0.96 -3.19 5.86
CA TYR A 127 -2.13 -4.02 5.52
C TYR A 127 -2.32 -5.17 6.51
N ALA A 128 -1.24 -5.83 6.93
CA ALA A 128 -1.32 -6.88 7.96
C ALA A 128 -1.94 -6.36 9.26
N MET A 129 -1.62 -5.13 9.67
CA MET A 129 -2.20 -4.49 10.85
C MET A 129 -3.68 -4.11 10.68
N MET A 130 -4.21 -4.02 9.47
CA MET A 130 -5.66 -3.84 9.28
C MET A 130 -6.42 -5.07 9.78
N ALA A 131 -5.91 -6.29 9.55
CA ALA A 131 -6.47 -7.53 10.07
C ALA A 131 -6.29 -7.65 11.60
N GLU A 132 -5.14 -7.24 12.13
CA GLU A 132 -4.87 -7.23 13.57
C GLU A 132 -5.89 -6.37 14.33
N LYS A 133 -6.24 -5.19 13.83
CA LYS A 133 -7.28 -4.31 14.41
C LYS A 133 -8.68 -4.95 14.47
N ARG A 134 -8.89 -6.03 13.74
CA ARG A 134 -10.11 -6.84 13.73
C ARG A 134 -9.94 -8.16 14.49
N GLY A 135 -8.86 -8.30 15.28
CA GLY A 135 -8.57 -9.50 16.08
C GLY A 135 -8.15 -10.71 15.25
N MET A 136 -7.59 -10.48 14.03
CA MET A 136 -7.17 -11.52 13.11
C MET A 136 -5.65 -11.49 12.90
N ILE A 137 -5.08 -12.59 12.45
CA ILE A 137 -3.70 -12.64 11.95
C ILE A 137 -3.71 -12.15 10.49
N GLY A 138 -2.92 -11.11 10.20
CA GLY A 138 -2.78 -10.56 8.85
C GLY A 138 -1.47 -10.96 8.19
N PHE A 139 -1.53 -11.32 6.91
CA PHE A 139 -0.37 -11.53 6.05
C PHE A 139 -0.47 -10.59 4.86
N SER A 140 0.66 -9.96 4.51
CA SER A 140 0.77 -9.16 3.30
C SER A 140 2.11 -9.43 2.66
N MET A 141 2.11 -9.77 1.39
CA MET A 141 3.31 -10.10 0.63
C MET A 141 3.21 -9.59 -0.80
N THR A 142 4.36 -9.36 -1.43
CA THR A 142 4.43 -8.88 -2.81
C THR A 142 5.70 -9.39 -3.47
N ASN A 143 5.68 -9.47 -4.80
CA ASN A 143 6.90 -9.60 -5.56
C ASN A 143 7.67 -8.27 -5.59
N SER A 144 8.98 -8.34 -5.62
CA SER A 144 9.87 -7.18 -5.68
C SER A 144 11.14 -7.50 -6.44
N GLY A 145 11.88 -6.46 -6.81
CA GLY A 145 13.25 -6.61 -7.30
C GLY A 145 14.19 -7.20 -6.21
N ALA A 146 15.27 -7.81 -6.64
CA ALA A 146 16.28 -8.38 -5.76
C ALA A 146 17.15 -7.26 -5.17
N PHE A 147 16.79 -6.70 -4.01
CA PHE A 147 17.53 -5.61 -3.37
C PHE A 147 18.18 -5.98 -2.04
N VAL A 148 17.75 -7.07 -1.41
CA VAL A 148 18.19 -7.47 -0.08
C VAL A 148 18.84 -8.87 -0.13
N ALA A 149 19.99 -9.01 0.54
CA ALA A 149 20.60 -10.31 0.79
C ALA A 149 19.91 -11.00 1.98
N PRO A 150 19.74 -12.30 1.97
CA PRO A 150 19.27 -13.05 3.13
C PRO A 150 20.26 -12.96 4.28
N PHE A 151 19.82 -13.24 5.49
CA PHE A 151 20.68 -13.24 6.66
C PHE A 151 21.89 -14.15 6.45
N GLY A 152 23.10 -13.60 6.63
CA GLY A 152 24.37 -14.29 6.39
C GLY A 152 24.77 -14.47 4.92
N GLY A 153 23.96 -13.98 3.98
CA GLY A 153 24.26 -13.98 2.55
C GLY A 153 24.87 -12.68 2.06
N VAL A 154 25.51 -12.73 0.88
CA VAL A 154 26.10 -11.55 0.19
C VAL A 154 25.42 -11.23 -1.12
N GLU A 155 24.68 -12.16 -1.69
CA GLU A 155 23.94 -11.97 -2.95
C GLU A 155 22.54 -11.44 -2.70
N LYS A 156 22.13 -10.45 -3.49
CA LYS A 156 20.77 -9.91 -3.42
C LYS A 156 19.80 -10.89 -4.07
N LEU A 157 18.87 -11.44 -3.31
CA LEU A 157 17.90 -12.42 -3.81
C LEU A 157 16.47 -11.88 -3.90
N SER A 158 15.97 -11.25 -2.87
CA SER A 158 14.57 -10.80 -2.86
C SER A 158 14.32 -9.80 -1.73
N LEU A 159 13.25 -8.98 -1.85
CA LEU A 159 12.72 -8.18 -0.73
C LEU A 159 11.62 -8.93 0.06
N ILE A 160 11.28 -10.15 -0.32
CA ILE A 160 10.25 -10.89 0.40
C ILE A 160 10.84 -11.41 1.70
N HIS A 161 10.85 -10.56 2.70
CA HIS A 161 11.10 -10.96 4.07
C HIS A 161 10.00 -10.36 4.92
N ILE A 162 9.29 -11.23 5.46
CA ILE A 162 8.20 -10.96 6.38
C ILE A 162 8.73 -11.14 7.77
#